data_03c35f68dd3e92f58c1b737f052647ed
#
_entry.id   03c35f68dd3e92f58c1b737f052647ed
#
_cell.length_a   1.000
_cell.length_b   1.000
_cell.length_c   1.000
_cell.angle_alpha   90.00
_cell.angle_beta   90.00
_cell.angle_gamma   90.00
#
_symmetry.space_group_name_H-M   'P 1'
#
loop_
_entity.id
_entity.type
_entity.pdbx_description
1 polymer ?
#
loop_
_entity_poly.entity_id
_entity_poly.type
_entity_poly.pdbx_seq_one_letter_code
_entity_poly.pdbx_strand_id
1 'polypeptide(L)'
;LVGSEMCIRDRYKLALAAGDLGMVGGQYADIAAEGRKATSELVEFIHKNKTAALIECAVYLGGIAGGADDKQIEQLISFGRYAGLAFQVIDDILDITSSSETLGKNIQKDINSHKATYPAVYSLEGAKNKAEQYIDKACKSLESFGDKADTLLSIAEFIMERKS
;
A
#
# COMPACT_ATOMS: atom_id res chain seq x y z
N LEU A 1 12.35 -26.56 -19.23
CA LEU A 1 12.58 -25.21 -19.81
C LEU A 1 11.52 -24.19 -19.35
N VAL A 2 10.22 -24.58 -19.35
CA VAL A 2 9.13 -23.69 -18.89
C VAL A 2 9.35 -23.21 -17.44
N GLY A 3 9.85 -24.06 -16.53
CA GLY A 3 10.14 -23.68 -15.16
C GLY A 3 11.27 -22.65 -15.00
N SER A 4 12.26 -22.62 -15.89
CA SER A 4 13.37 -21.66 -15.81
C SER A 4 12.96 -20.26 -16.24
N GLU A 5 12.13 -20.12 -17.26
CA GLU A 5 11.63 -18.82 -17.74
C GLU A 5 10.67 -18.18 -16.71
N MET A 6 9.79 -18.95 -16.11
CA MET A 6 8.95 -18.49 -14.99
C MET A 6 9.81 -17.97 -13.83
N CYS A 7 10.81 -18.75 -13.40
CA CYS A 7 11.72 -18.32 -12.33
C CYS A 7 12.48 -17.03 -12.66
N ILE A 8 12.92 -16.83 -13.91
CA ILE A 8 13.60 -15.59 -14.33
C ILE A 8 12.65 -14.41 -14.25
N ARG A 9 11.46 -14.53 -14.79
CA ARG A 9 10.44 -13.47 -14.77
C ARG A 9 10.07 -13.10 -13.32
N ASP A 10 9.83 -14.08 -12.47
CA ASP A 10 9.41 -13.87 -11.09
C ASP A 10 10.49 -13.19 -10.27
N ARG A 11 11.76 -13.62 -10.42
CA ARG A 11 12.92 -12.94 -9.80
C ARG A 11 13.07 -11.52 -10.30
N TYR A 12 12.89 -11.29 -11.59
CA TYR A 12 12.96 -9.95 -12.19
C TYR A 12 11.86 -9.02 -11.63
N LYS A 13 10.61 -9.49 -11.54
CA LYS A 13 9.50 -8.74 -10.95
C LYS A 13 9.75 -8.39 -9.49
N LEU A 14 10.23 -9.36 -8.70
CA LEU A 14 10.57 -9.13 -7.30
C LEU A 14 11.73 -8.14 -7.16
N ALA A 15 12.77 -8.25 -7.98
CA ALA A 15 13.91 -7.34 -7.97
C ALA A 15 13.49 -5.89 -8.29
N LEU A 16 12.59 -5.70 -9.27
CA LEU A 16 12.04 -4.37 -9.60
C LEU A 16 11.21 -3.80 -8.44
N ALA A 17 10.33 -4.62 -7.82
CA ALA A 17 9.48 -4.17 -6.73
C ALA A 17 10.26 -3.85 -5.46
N ALA A 18 11.37 -4.55 -5.20
CA ALA A 18 12.24 -4.32 -4.06
C ALA A 18 13.33 -3.26 -4.32
N GLY A 19 13.69 -3.05 -5.59
CA GLY A 19 14.82 -2.22 -6.00
C GLY A 19 14.57 -0.70 -5.96
N ASP A 20 15.41 0.02 -6.69
CA ASP A 20 15.40 1.49 -6.79
C ASP A 20 14.15 2.05 -7.48
N LEU A 21 13.52 1.27 -8.34
CA LEU A 21 12.22 1.59 -8.97
C LEU A 21 11.01 1.20 -8.11
N GLY A 22 11.24 0.59 -6.95
CA GLY A 22 10.22 0.13 -6.02
C GLY A 22 10.53 0.54 -4.57
N MET A 23 10.56 -0.44 -3.66
CA MET A 23 10.66 -0.20 -2.21
C MET A 23 11.86 0.65 -1.81
N VAL A 24 13.06 0.37 -2.31
CA VAL A 24 14.27 1.12 -1.96
C VAL A 24 14.17 2.56 -2.45
N GLY A 25 13.68 2.80 -3.68
CA GLY A 25 13.46 4.14 -4.20
C GLY A 25 12.40 4.91 -3.42
N GLY A 26 11.31 4.25 -3.03
CA GLY A 26 10.27 4.82 -2.18
C GLY A 26 10.79 5.18 -0.79
N GLN A 27 11.60 4.31 -0.18
CA GLN A 27 12.23 4.58 1.11
C GLN A 27 13.25 5.73 1.02
N TYR A 28 14.03 5.79 -0.04
CA TYR A 28 14.95 6.91 -0.27
C TYR A 28 14.18 8.24 -0.39
N ALA A 29 13.08 8.25 -1.14
CA ALA A 29 12.25 9.44 -1.30
C ALA A 29 11.62 9.87 0.04
N ASP A 30 11.20 8.93 0.89
CA ASP A 30 10.66 9.20 2.22
C ASP A 30 11.70 9.91 3.10
N ILE A 31 12.92 9.37 3.18
CA ILE A 31 14.02 9.99 3.94
C ILE A 31 14.38 11.37 3.36
N ALA A 32 14.45 11.49 2.03
CA ALA A 32 14.77 12.75 1.38
C ALA A 32 13.67 13.83 1.51
N ALA A 33 12.45 13.41 1.87
CA ALA A 33 11.31 14.29 2.14
C ALA A 33 11.30 14.84 3.56
N GLU A 34 12.08 14.31 4.48
CA GLU A 34 12.13 14.78 5.87
C GLU A 34 12.48 16.26 5.93
N GLY A 35 11.70 17.01 6.72
CA GLY A 35 11.87 18.45 6.85
C GLY A 35 11.37 19.30 5.67
N ARG A 36 10.79 18.69 4.65
CA ARG A 36 10.20 19.38 3.50
C ARG A 36 8.68 19.41 3.59
N LYS A 37 8.07 20.39 2.91
CA LYS A 37 6.61 20.44 2.80
C LYS A 37 6.11 19.24 2.00
N ALA A 38 5.26 18.42 2.61
CA ALA A 38 4.61 17.31 1.93
C ALA A 38 3.66 17.83 0.83
N THR A 39 3.73 17.22 -0.37
CA THR A 39 2.74 17.40 -1.43
C THR A 39 2.02 16.08 -1.69
N SER A 40 0.84 16.14 -2.29
CA SER A 40 0.06 14.95 -2.65
C SER A 40 0.87 13.99 -3.54
N GLU A 41 1.55 14.53 -4.55
CA GLU A 41 2.34 13.76 -5.51
C GLU A 41 3.50 13.03 -4.82
N LEU A 42 4.17 13.72 -3.87
CA LEU A 42 5.29 13.13 -3.13
C LEU A 42 4.82 12.00 -2.21
N VAL A 43 3.75 12.23 -1.45
CA VAL A 43 3.18 11.22 -0.55
C VAL A 43 2.67 10.01 -1.36
N GLU A 44 1.95 10.23 -2.45
CA GLU A 44 1.49 9.14 -3.32
C GLU A 44 2.67 8.37 -3.95
N PHE A 45 3.73 9.04 -4.36
CA PHE A 45 4.94 8.39 -4.87
C PHE A 45 5.61 7.50 -3.81
N ILE A 46 5.78 8.02 -2.59
CA ILE A 46 6.39 7.27 -1.47
C ILE A 46 5.55 6.02 -1.17
N HIS A 47 4.25 6.16 -0.97
CA HIS A 47 3.37 5.06 -0.61
C HIS A 47 3.28 3.98 -1.70
N LYS A 48 3.19 4.41 -2.95
CA LYS A 48 3.15 3.51 -4.10
C LYS A 48 4.42 2.66 -4.19
N ASN A 49 5.58 3.27 -4.01
CA ASN A 49 6.84 2.58 -4.21
C ASN A 49 7.34 1.89 -2.93
N LYS A 50 7.36 2.59 -1.79
CA LYS A 50 7.88 2.07 -0.51
C LYS A 50 7.10 0.84 -0.02
N THR A 51 5.78 0.83 -0.19
CA THR A 51 4.90 -0.18 0.40
C THR A 51 4.09 -0.94 -0.64
N ALA A 52 3.31 -0.26 -1.49
CA ALA A 52 2.37 -0.93 -2.38
C ALA A 52 3.07 -1.78 -3.45
N ALA A 53 4.25 -1.40 -3.93
CA ALA A 53 4.98 -2.15 -4.97
C ALA A 53 5.29 -3.60 -4.57
N LEU A 54 5.72 -3.85 -3.33
CA LEU A 54 5.98 -5.21 -2.86
C LEU A 54 4.70 -6.00 -2.63
N ILE A 55 3.64 -5.39 -2.12
CA ILE A 55 2.34 -6.04 -1.93
C ILE A 55 1.73 -6.41 -3.30
N GLU A 56 1.76 -5.49 -4.26
CA GLU A 56 1.34 -5.74 -5.64
C GLU A 56 2.13 -6.92 -6.25
N CYS A 57 3.44 -6.94 -6.08
CA CYS A 57 4.32 -8.00 -6.56
C CYS A 57 4.00 -9.34 -5.89
N ALA A 58 3.77 -9.38 -4.59
CA ALA A 58 3.44 -10.61 -3.87
C ALA A 58 2.13 -11.23 -4.38
N VAL A 59 1.09 -10.41 -4.57
CA VAL A 59 -0.20 -10.85 -5.10
C VAL A 59 -0.06 -11.31 -6.56
N TYR A 60 0.70 -10.58 -7.38
CA TYR A 60 1.02 -10.99 -8.75
C TYR A 60 1.69 -12.38 -8.80
N LEU A 61 2.73 -12.59 -7.99
CA LEU A 61 3.46 -13.86 -7.95
C LEU A 61 2.57 -15.00 -7.45
N GLY A 62 1.71 -14.75 -6.46
CA GLY A 62 0.70 -15.70 -5.99
C GLY A 62 -0.29 -16.09 -7.10
N GLY A 63 -0.78 -15.12 -7.87
CA GLY A 63 -1.65 -15.35 -9.01
C GLY A 63 -1.00 -16.23 -10.08
N ILE A 64 0.24 -15.93 -10.45
CA ILE A 64 1.02 -16.75 -11.39
C ILE A 64 1.20 -18.18 -10.88
N ALA A 65 1.58 -18.33 -9.60
CA ALA A 65 1.75 -19.65 -8.99
C ALA A 65 0.44 -20.44 -8.92
N GLY A 66 -0.69 -19.74 -8.76
CA GLY A 66 -2.03 -20.31 -8.76
C GLY A 66 -2.62 -20.58 -10.14
N GLY A 67 -1.92 -20.25 -11.23
CA GLY A 67 -2.37 -20.49 -12.59
C GLY A 67 -3.45 -19.51 -13.07
N ALA A 68 -3.46 -18.28 -12.53
CA ALA A 68 -4.38 -17.22 -12.95
C ALA A 68 -4.14 -16.84 -14.43
N ASP A 69 -5.20 -16.59 -15.17
CA ASP A 69 -5.14 -16.04 -16.52
C ASP A 69 -4.78 -14.53 -16.51
N ASP A 70 -4.51 -13.96 -17.70
CA ASP A 70 -4.05 -12.58 -17.82
C ASP A 70 -5.03 -11.57 -17.21
N LYS A 71 -6.35 -11.78 -17.38
CA LYS A 71 -7.39 -10.93 -16.79
C LYS A 71 -7.40 -11.02 -15.26
N GLN A 72 -7.28 -12.22 -14.74
CA GLN A 72 -7.19 -12.47 -13.30
C GLN A 72 -5.92 -11.84 -12.72
N ILE A 73 -4.80 -11.91 -13.44
CA ILE A 73 -3.54 -11.26 -13.04
C ILE A 73 -3.70 -9.74 -12.96
N GLU A 74 -4.34 -9.10 -13.94
CA GLU A 74 -4.60 -7.65 -13.88
C GLU A 74 -5.47 -7.27 -12.68
N GLN A 75 -6.48 -8.06 -12.37
CA GLN A 75 -7.34 -7.85 -11.21
C GLN A 75 -6.59 -8.03 -9.87
N LEU A 76 -5.75 -9.06 -9.78
CA LEU A 76 -4.90 -9.30 -8.61
C LEU A 76 -3.86 -8.18 -8.41
N ILE A 77 -3.25 -7.69 -9.48
CA ILE A 77 -2.35 -6.52 -9.45
C ILE A 77 -3.10 -5.29 -8.92
N SER A 78 -4.32 -5.06 -9.40
CA SER A 78 -5.17 -3.95 -8.95
C SER A 78 -5.49 -4.07 -7.46
N PHE A 79 -5.85 -5.26 -6.99
CA PHE A 79 -6.06 -5.54 -5.57
C PHE A 79 -4.81 -5.23 -4.76
N GLY A 80 -3.66 -5.80 -5.11
CA GLY A 80 -2.40 -5.63 -4.38
C GLY A 80 -1.98 -4.18 -4.28
N ARG A 81 -2.15 -3.42 -5.38
CA ARG A 81 -1.87 -1.98 -5.42
C ARG A 81 -2.73 -1.20 -4.44
N TYR A 82 -4.04 -1.37 -4.50
CA TYR A 82 -4.95 -0.59 -3.67
C TYR A 82 -4.93 -1.03 -2.21
N ALA A 83 -4.81 -2.32 -1.91
CA ALA A 83 -4.62 -2.82 -0.56
C ALA A 83 -3.31 -2.29 0.06
N GLY A 84 -2.22 -2.24 -0.71
CA GLY A 84 -0.94 -1.68 -0.27
C GLY A 84 -0.98 -0.19 0.00
N LEU A 85 -1.70 0.58 -0.84
CA LEU A 85 -1.93 2.01 -0.60
C LEU A 85 -2.78 2.24 0.64
N ALA A 86 -3.87 1.47 0.82
CA ALA A 86 -4.71 1.56 2.02
C ALA A 86 -3.91 1.24 3.28
N PHE A 87 -3.09 0.18 3.24
CA PHE A 87 -2.23 -0.21 4.36
C PHE A 87 -1.35 0.95 4.84
N GLN A 88 -0.69 1.67 3.92
CA GLN A 88 0.18 2.77 4.29
C GLN A 88 -0.61 3.99 4.79
N VAL A 89 -1.77 4.29 4.20
CA VAL A 89 -2.63 5.39 4.71
C VAL A 89 -3.10 5.10 6.14
N ILE A 90 -3.51 3.85 6.43
CA ILE A 90 -3.91 3.45 7.78
C ILE A 90 -2.72 3.51 8.73
N ASP A 91 -1.52 3.10 8.30
CA ASP A 91 -0.29 3.20 9.09
C ASP A 91 -0.01 4.65 9.48
N ASP A 92 -0.06 5.58 8.54
CA ASP A 92 0.08 7.03 8.79
C ASP A 92 -0.98 7.57 9.78
N ILE A 93 -2.23 7.09 9.71
CA ILE A 93 -3.30 7.45 10.62
C ILE A 93 -3.00 6.93 12.04
N LEU A 94 -2.58 5.67 12.16
CA LEU A 94 -2.27 5.05 13.43
C LEU A 94 -1.07 5.71 14.11
N ASP A 95 -0.02 6.06 13.37
CA ASP A 95 1.16 6.77 13.89
C ASP A 95 0.76 8.08 14.60
N ILE A 96 -0.19 8.82 14.03
CA ILE A 96 -0.66 10.10 14.60
C ILE A 96 -1.60 9.88 15.78
N THR A 97 -2.52 8.91 15.69
CA THR A 97 -3.52 8.70 16.73
C THR A 97 -2.93 8.06 17.98
N SER A 98 -2.02 7.09 17.83
CA SER A 98 -1.34 6.43 18.94
C SER A 98 -0.39 7.36 19.70
N SER A 99 0.32 8.25 18.99
CA SER A 99 1.20 9.24 19.61
C SER A 99 0.40 10.24 20.46
N SER A 100 -0.82 10.59 20.05
CA SER A 100 -1.69 11.52 20.78
C SER A 100 -2.27 10.91 22.05
N GLU A 101 -2.61 9.63 22.07
CA GLU A 101 -3.10 8.92 23.26
C GLU A 101 -2.01 8.78 24.33
N THR A 102 -0.76 8.51 23.91
CA THR A 102 0.36 8.27 24.84
C THR A 102 0.94 9.55 25.45
N LEU A 103 0.88 10.69 24.73
CA LEU A 103 1.55 11.92 25.12
C LEU A 103 0.61 13.05 25.55
N GLY A 104 -0.72 12.89 25.50
CA GLY A 104 -1.70 13.93 25.82
C GLY A 104 -1.55 15.21 24.98
N LYS A 105 -0.89 15.13 23.83
CA LYS A 105 -0.59 16.26 22.94
C LYS A 105 -1.70 16.49 21.93
N ASN A 106 -1.86 17.72 21.54
CA ASN A 106 -2.84 18.16 20.55
C ASN A 106 -2.49 17.56 19.18
N ILE A 107 -3.34 16.70 18.63
CA ILE A 107 -3.20 15.99 17.34
C ILE A 107 -2.75 16.92 16.21
N GLN A 108 -3.20 18.19 16.21
CA GLN A 108 -2.82 19.20 15.23
C GLN A 108 -1.34 19.59 15.22
N LYS A 109 -0.60 19.37 16.34
CA LYS A 109 0.84 19.65 16.41
C LYS A 109 1.68 18.50 15.83
N ASP A 110 1.20 17.26 15.90
CA ASP A 110 1.91 16.09 15.40
C ASP A 110 1.69 15.92 13.87
N ILE A 111 0.56 16.39 13.32
CA ILE A 111 0.35 16.52 11.85
C ILE A 111 1.41 17.43 11.21
N ASN A 112 1.96 18.39 11.96
CA ASN A 112 3.04 19.26 11.50
C ASN A 112 4.45 18.67 11.74
N SER A 113 4.57 17.48 12.29
CA SER A 113 5.85 16.78 12.37
C SER A 113 6.30 16.39 10.98
N HIS A 114 7.43 16.84 10.59
CA HIS A 114 8.20 16.86 9.36
C HIS A 114 8.18 15.60 8.43
N LYS A 115 7.21 14.67 8.57
CA LYS A 115 7.04 13.51 7.69
C LYS A 115 6.03 13.78 6.58
N ALA A 116 6.29 13.25 5.40
CA ALA A 116 5.38 13.27 4.26
C ALA A 116 4.29 12.19 4.43
N THR A 117 3.18 12.53 5.10
CA THR A 117 2.07 11.60 5.41
C THR A 117 0.76 12.06 4.78
N TYR A 118 -0.17 11.12 4.58
CA TYR A 118 -1.52 11.44 4.08
C TYR A 118 -2.27 12.44 4.97
N PRO A 119 -2.29 12.29 6.31
CA PRO A 119 -2.95 13.28 7.17
C PRO A 119 -2.32 14.68 7.10
N ALA A 120 -1.03 14.80 6.80
CA ALA A 120 -0.37 16.09 6.61
C ALA A 120 -0.84 16.82 5.34
N VAL A 121 -1.29 16.08 4.31
CA VAL A 121 -1.75 16.63 3.02
C VAL A 121 -3.26 16.76 2.98
N TYR A 122 -4.00 15.74 3.44
CA TYR A 122 -5.46 15.62 3.25
C TYR A 122 -6.28 15.79 4.53
N SER A 123 -5.69 16.12 5.67
CA SER A 123 -6.26 16.02 7.01
C SER A 123 -6.51 14.56 7.46
N LEU A 124 -6.77 14.35 8.75
CA LEU A 124 -7.06 13.02 9.29
C LEU A 124 -8.33 12.43 8.69
N GLU A 125 -9.37 13.23 8.55
CA GLU A 125 -10.65 12.81 7.94
C GLU A 125 -10.48 12.49 6.44
N GLY A 126 -9.75 13.34 5.72
CA GLY A 126 -9.41 13.09 4.32
C GLY A 126 -8.59 11.81 4.11
N ALA A 127 -7.66 11.51 5.02
CA ALA A 127 -6.89 10.27 4.99
C ALA A 127 -7.79 9.04 5.22
N LYS A 128 -8.71 9.08 6.19
CA LYS A 128 -9.69 8.00 6.42
C LYS A 128 -10.54 7.73 5.19
N ASN A 129 -11.13 8.77 4.62
CA ASN A 129 -11.93 8.65 3.39
C ASN A 129 -11.10 8.07 2.23
N LYS A 130 -9.82 8.40 2.16
CA LYS A 130 -8.93 7.87 1.12
C LYS A 130 -8.63 6.38 1.33
N ALA A 131 -8.39 5.95 2.57
CA ALA A 131 -8.20 4.54 2.91
C ALA A 131 -9.44 3.71 2.52
N GLU A 132 -10.63 4.16 2.88
CA GLU A 132 -11.90 3.52 2.50
C GLU A 132 -12.03 3.39 0.98
N GLN A 133 -11.77 4.46 0.23
CA GLN A 133 -11.80 4.44 -1.24
C GLN A 133 -10.80 3.44 -1.84
N TYR A 134 -9.62 3.29 -1.23
CA TYR A 134 -8.65 2.31 -1.70
C TYR A 134 -9.09 0.87 -1.39
N ILE A 135 -9.64 0.60 -0.22
CA ILE A 135 -10.18 -0.72 0.11
C ILE A 135 -11.36 -1.07 -0.79
N ASP A 136 -12.28 -0.15 -1.03
CA ASP A 136 -13.38 -0.35 -1.99
C ASP A 136 -12.89 -0.75 -3.38
N LYS A 137 -11.85 -0.07 -3.87
CA LYS A 137 -11.24 -0.40 -5.18
C LYS A 137 -10.55 -1.75 -5.16
N ALA A 138 -9.86 -2.09 -4.07
CA ALA A 138 -9.25 -3.39 -3.89
C ALA A 138 -10.31 -4.51 -3.95
N CYS A 139 -11.35 -4.42 -3.14
CA CYS A 139 -12.43 -5.41 -3.09
C CYS A 139 -13.15 -5.55 -4.45
N LYS A 140 -13.49 -4.43 -5.10
CA LYS A 140 -14.11 -4.44 -6.43
C LYS A 140 -13.28 -5.13 -7.49
N SER A 141 -11.95 -5.05 -7.41
CA SER A 141 -11.08 -5.74 -8.37
C SER A 141 -11.19 -7.27 -8.29
N LEU A 142 -11.68 -7.80 -7.18
CA LEU A 142 -11.81 -9.25 -6.96
C LEU A 142 -13.24 -9.79 -7.17
N GLU A 143 -14.22 -8.97 -7.53
CA GLU A 143 -15.63 -9.38 -7.65
C GLU A 143 -15.82 -10.62 -8.55
N SER A 144 -15.03 -10.75 -9.62
CA SER A 144 -15.15 -11.89 -10.54
C SER A 144 -14.60 -13.21 -10.02
N PHE A 145 -13.89 -13.20 -8.87
CA PHE A 145 -13.32 -14.40 -8.27
C PHE A 145 -14.33 -15.17 -7.39
N GLY A 146 -15.44 -14.53 -6.98
CA GLY A 146 -16.40 -15.11 -6.04
C GLY A 146 -15.72 -15.60 -4.76
N ASP A 147 -16.13 -16.73 -4.23
CA ASP A 147 -15.64 -17.31 -2.95
C ASP A 147 -14.11 -17.56 -2.94
N LYS A 148 -13.47 -17.63 -4.11
CA LYS A 148 -12.01 -17.76 -4.18
C LYS A 148 -11.26 -16.51 -3.68
N ALA A 149 -11.93 -15.38 -3.61
CA ALA A 149 -11.37 -14.12 -3.11
C ALA A 149 -11.42 -13.98 -1.59
N ASP A 150 -12.14 -14.83 -0.85
CA ASP A 150 -12.45 -14.66 0.57
C ASP A 150 -11.22 -14.33 1.43
N THR A 151 -10.12 -15.05 1.21
CA THR A 151 -8.87 -14.81 1.96
C THR A 151 -8.31 -13.40 1.69
N LEU A 152 -8.31 -12.95 0.44
CA LEU A 152 -7.81 -11.61 0.08
C LEU A 152 -8.76 -10.52 0.58
N LEU A 153 -10.07 -10.75 0.53
CA LEU A 153 -11.08 -9.85 1.09
C LEU A 153 -10.93 -9.72 2.61
N SER A 154 -10.70 -10.84 3.32
CA SER A 154 -10.43 -10.81 4.77
C SER A 154 -9.15 -10.05 5.11
N ILE A 155 -8.11 -10.09 4.25
CA ILE A 155 -6.91 -9.27 4.41
C ILE A 155 -7.24 -7.78 4.24
N ALA A 156 -8.07 -7.41 3.27
CA ALA A 156 -8.49 -6.03 3.06
C ALA A 156 -9.30 -5.49 4.27
N GLU A 157 -10.21 -6.28 4.80
CA GLU A 157 -10.94 -5.97 6.04
C GLU A 157 -10.00 -5.78 7.22
N PHE A 158 -9.07 -6.71 7.43
CA PHE A 158 -8.07 -6.63 8.48
C PHE A 158 -7.21 -5.35 8.39
N ILE A 159 -6.86 -4.89 7.18
CA ILE A 159 -6.13 -3.63 6.98
C ILE A 159 -6.95 -2.45 7.54
N MET A 160 -8.26 -2.42 7.31
CA MET A 160 -9.14 -1.35 7.81
C MET A 160 -9.37 -1.40 9.32
N GLU A 161 -9.42 -2.61 9.90
CA GLU A 161 -9.74 -2.81 11.31
C GLU A 161 -8.51 -2.73 12.23
N ARG A 162 -7.29 -2.62 11.65
CA ARG A 162 -6.05 -2.54 12.43
C ARG A 162 -6.14 -1.45 13.49
N LYS A 163 -5.81 -1.85 14.72
CA LYS A 163 -5.55 -0.98 15.87
C LYS A 163 -4.06 -1.08 16.19
N SER A 164 -3.47 0.03 16.59
CA SER A 164 -2.05 0.09 17.01
C SER A 164 -1.74 -0.94 18.09
#